data_707022f6e8d23ceb5b98a5e22df4d898
#
_entry.id   707022f6e8d23ceb5b98a5e22df4d898
#
_cell.length_a   1.000
_cell.length_b   1.000
_cell.length_c   1.000
_cell.angle_alpha   90.00
_cell.angle_beta   90.00
_cell.angle_gamma   90.00
#
_symmetry.space_group_name_H-M   'P 1'
#
loop_
_entity.id
_entity.type
_entity.pdbx_description
1 polymer ?
#
loop_
_entity_poly.entity_id
_entity_poly.type
_entity_poly.pdbx_seq_one_letter_code
_entity_poly.pdbx_strand_id
1 'polypeptide(L)'
;SLVDFFLEFNSGTTPLVLLRHAKAVKREDWDGDDGDRPLAQLGQLQAKRMLPLYLPYNISEIHSSDAQRCIETIDPMARSLEMNPIYSADLSEYSFAKDKEAPLDYAQDLMNQGKSVIICSHNPILPKLLKKLIGKKNFKQLDQKLEPGEAWVLHYRDGEIIAIDWVE
;
A
#
# COMPACT_ATOMS: atom_id res chain seq x y z
N SER A 1 -2.07 28.67 -10.40
CA SER A 1 -0.96 28.49 -9.45
C SER A 1 -0.77 27.01 -9.12
N LEU A 2 0.33 26.67 -8.49
CA LEU A 2 0.60 25.31 -8.03
C LEU A 2 -0.46 24.85 -7.00
N VAL A 3 -0.95 25.77 -6.19
CA VAL A 3 -2.02 25.54 -5.22
C VAL A 3 -3.34 25.26 -5.92
N ASP A 4 -3.66 26.02 -6.97
CA ASP A 4 -4.89 25.81 -7.76
C ASP A 4 -4.83 24.47 -8.49
N PHE A 5 -3.67 24.08 -9.02
CA PHE A 5 -3.44 22.78 -9.63
C PHE A 5 -3.68 21.65 -8.61
N PHE A 6 -3.14 21.77 -7.40
CA PHE A 6 -3.37 20.79 -6.33
C PHE A 6 -4.83 20.69 -5.90
N LEU A 7 -5.51 21.82 -5.79
CA LEU A 7 -6.93 21.87 -5.43
C LEU A 7 -7.81 21.27 -6.54
N GLU A 8 -7.51 21.60 -7.79
CA GLU A 8 -8.21 21.05 -8.95
C GLU A 8 -7.97 19.56 -9.11
N PHE A 9 -6.73 19.11 -8.88
CA PHE A 9 -6.30 17.73 -9.00
C PHE A 9 -6.92 16.84 -7.90
N ASN A 10 -7.02 17.34 -6.67
CA ASN A 10 -7.62 16.61 -5.55
C ASN A 10 -9.14 16.71 -5.49
N SER A 11 -9.76 17.60 -6.27
CA SER A 11 -11.21 17.75 -6.26
C SER A 11 -11.89 16.58 -6.96
N GLY A 12 -12.62 15.76 -6.16
CA GLY A 12 -13.40 14.64 -6.68
C GLY A 12 -12.63 13.33 -6.87
N THR A 13 -11.35 13.24 -6.48
CA THR A 13 -10.61 11.99 -6.46
C THR A 13 -10.42 11.46 -5.03
N THR A 14 -10.27 10.15 -4.92
CA THR A 14 -10.05 9.45 -3.66
C THR A 14 -8.70 8.71 -3.71
N PRO A 15 -7.88 8.77 -2.66
CA PRO A 15 -6.59 8.08 -2.66
C PRO A 15 -6.72 6.60 -2.29
N LEU A 16 -6.06 5.75 -3.08
CA LEU A 16 -5.75 4.37 -2.76
C LEU A 16 -4.23 4.25 -2.69
N VAL A 17 -3.71 4.03 -1.48
CA VAL A 17 -2.27 3.89 -1.25
C VAL A 17 -1.88 2.42 -1.31
N LEU A 18 -0.94 2.10 -2.19
CA LEU A 18 -0.31 0.78 -2.27
C LEU A 18 1.07 0.86 -1.63
N LEU A 19 1.15 0.43 -0.37
CA LEU A 19 2.36 0.53 0.47
C LEU A 19 3.08 -0.80 0.53
N ARG A 20 4.35 -0.83 0.12
CA ARG A 20 5.22 -1.97 0.39
C ARG A 20 5.67 -1.93 1.85
N HIS A 21 5.63 -3.09 2.54
CA HIS A 21 6.16 -3.18 3.90
C HIS A 21 7.59 -2.65 4.00
N ALA A 22 7.95 -2.12 5.16
CA ALA A 22 9.27 -1.60 5.45
C ALA A 22 10.34 -2.70 5.45
N LYS A 23 11.59 -2.33 5.62
CA LYS A 23 12.73 -3.25 5.59
C LYS A 23 12.56 -4.38 6.60
N ALA A 24 12.45 -5.60 6.11
CA ALA A 24 12.34 -6.81 6.94
C ALA A 24 13.71 -7.45 7.18
N VAL A 25 13.79 -8.28 8.22
CA VAL A 25 14.91 -9.21 8.41
C VAL A 25 15.04 -10.05 7.14
N LYS A 26 16.27 -10.30 6.71
CA LYS A 26 16.52 -11.11 5.50
C LYS A 26 16.03 -12.55 5.71
N ARG A 27 15.54 -13.19 4.64
CA ARG A 27 15.06 -14.57 4.70
C ARG A 27 16.11 -15.53 5.19
N GLU A 28 17.36 -15.35 4.76
CA GLU A 28 18.50 -16.18 5.16
C GLU A 28 18.85 -16.05 6.65
N ASP A 29 18.44 -14.97 7.31
CA ASP A 29 18.70 -14.70 8.72
C ASP A 29 17.50 -15.04 9.63
N TRP A 30 16.46 -15.65 9.05
CA TRP A 30 15.22 -15.98 9.77
C TRP A 30 14.93 -17.49 9.72
N ASP A 31 14.82 -18.12 10.89
CA ASP A 31 14.61 -19.57 11.00
C ASP A 31 13.15 -19.99 11.15
N GLY A 32 12.23 -19.05 11.35
CA GLY A 32 10.79 -19.32 11.50
C GLY A 32 10.03 -19.29 10.17
N ASP A 33 8.71 -19.39 10.26
CA ASP A 33 7.83 -19.24 9.11
C ASP A 33 7.99 -17.85 8.50
N ASP A 34 7.95 -17.76 7.16
CA ASP A 34 8.12 -16.48 6.46
C ASP A 34 7.04 -15.45 6.84
N GLY A 35 5.84 -15.91 7.16
CA GLY A 35 4.75 -15.05 7.65
C GLY A 35 5.07 -14.35 8.97
N ASP A 36 5.90 -14.94 9.81
CA ASP A 36 6.31 -14.41 11.11
C ASP A 36 7.60 -13.58 11.05
N ARG A 37 8.21 -13.47 9.89
CA ARG A 37 9.46 -12.73 9.70
C ARG A 37 9.24 -11.25 9.94
N PRO A 38 9.92 -10.65 10.95
CA PRO A 38 9.66 -9.29 11.40
C PRO A 38 10.41 -8.23 10.58
N LEU A 39 10.14 -6.97 10.89
CA LEU A 39 10.96 -5.87 10.40
C LEU A 39 12.36 -5.91 11.01
N ALA A 40 13.35 -5.52 10.22
CA ALA A 40 14.67 -5.18 10.72
C ALA A 40 14.61 -3.84 11.47
N GLN A 41 15.67 -3.51 12.21
CA GLN A 41 15.75 -2.26 12.97
C GLN A 41 15.52 -1.04 12.06
N LEU A 42 16.11 -1.01 10.87
CA LEU A 42 15.88 0.06 9.90
C LEU A 42 14.41 0.15 9.50
N GLY A 43 13.76 -0.99 9.29
CA GLY A 43 12.33 -1.04 8.95
C GLY A 43 11.44 -0.49 10.06
N GLN A 44 11.79 -0.77 11.31
CA GLN A 44 11.07 -0.20 12.46
C GLN A 44 11.15 1.33 12.48
N LEU A 45 12.32 1.89 12.15
CA LEU A 45 12.49 3.34 12.02
C LEU A 45 11.69 3.92 10.85
N GLN A 46 11.68 3.22 9.71
CA GLN A 46 10.85 3.62 8.57
C GLN A 46 9.37 3.67 8.96
N ALA A 47 8.87 2.63 9.64
CA ALA A 47 7.48 2.56 10.07
C ALA A 47 7.08 3.74 10.98
N LYS A 48 7.94 4.12 11.90
CA LYS A 48 7.70 5.25 12.81
C LYS A 48 7.65 6.60 12.11
N ARG A 49 8.25 6.73 10.93
CA ARG A 49 8.37 7.99 10.19
C ARG A 49 7.35 8.13 9.05
N MET A 50 6.49 7.14 8.84
CA MET A 50 5.57 7.13 7.70
C MET A 50 4.39 8.09 7.84
N LEU A 51 3.88 8.30 9.05
CA LEU A 51 2.65 9.06 9.28
C LEU A 51 2.62 10.42 8.56
N PRO A 52 3.65 11.28 8.66
CA PRO A 52 3.60 12.58 8.00
C PRO A 52 3.44 12.52 6.48
N LEU A 53 3.90 11.43 5.85
CA LEU A 53 3.79 11.25 4.39
C LEU A 53 2.34 11.06 3.94
N TYR A 54 1.49 10.48 4.79
CA TYR A 54 0.11 10.13 4.43
C TYR A 54 -0.95 11.03 5.04
N LEU A 55 -0.61 11.91 5.98
CA LEU A 55 -1.54 12.87 6.56
C LEU A 55 -2.28 13.72 5.51
N PRO A 56 -1.61 14.22 4.45
CA PRO A 56 -2.29 15.02 3.44
C PRO A 56 -3.39 14.29 2.66
N TYR A 57 -3.36 12.95 2.65
CA TYR A 57 -4.30 12.14 1.87
C TYR A 57 -5.59 11.81 2.61
N ASN A 58 -5.70 12.20 3.88
CA ASN A 58 -6.91 12.01 4.69
C ASN A 58 -7.43 10.56 4.66
N ILE A 59 -6.55 9.62 4.98
CA ILE A 59 -6.84 8.18 4.97
C ILE A 59 -7.91 7.83 6.00
N SER A 60 -8.93 7.08 5.61
CA SER A 60 -10.04 6.66 6.48
C SER A 60 -9.89 5.24 7.00
N GLU A 61 -9.20 4.36 6.29
CA GLU A 61 -8.97 2.97 6.69
C GLU A 61 -7.56 2.50 6.33
N ILE A 62 -7.03 1.59 7.15
CA ILE A 62 -5.75 0.92 6.88
C ILE A 62 -6.03 -0.57 6.77
N HIS A 63 -5.70 -1.13 5.61
CA HIS A 63 -5.76 -2.56 5.32
C HIS A 63 -4.34 -3.10 5.16
N SER A 64 -4.11 -4.32 5.60
CA SER A 64 -2.77 -4.91 5.54
C SER A 64 -2.82 -6.41 5.36
N SER A 65 -1.80 -6.93 4.66
CA SER A 65 -1.44 -8.33 4.77
C SER A 65 -1.27 -8.71 6.24
N ASP A 66 -1.62 -9.93 6.58
CA ASP A 66 -1.45 -10.50 7.93
C ASP A 66 -0.02 -10.97 8.22
N ALA A 67 0.91 -10.81 7.30
CA ALA A 67 2.32 -11.09 7.55
C ALA A 67 2.90 -10.11 8.58
N GLN A 68 3.73 -10.60 9.48
CA GLN A 68 4.28 -9.82 10.60
C GLN A 68 4.96 -8.52 10.13
N ARG A 69 5.75 -8.56 9.05
CA ARG A 69 6.43 -7.37 8.51
C ARG A 69 5.49 -6.28 8.00
N CYS A 70 4.31 -6.68 7.53
CA CYS A 70 3.27 -5.72 7.13
C CYS A 70 2.55 -5.13 8.34
N ILE A 71 2.22 -5.98 9.32
CA ILE A 71 1.60 -5.55 10.58
C ILE A 71 2.49 -4.51 11.27
N GLU A 72 3.78 -4.80 11.44
CA GLU A 72 4.74 -3.89 12.08
C GLU A 72 4.96 -2.60 11.29
N THR A 73 4.79 -2.64 9.96
CA THR A 73 4.92 -1.45 9.11
C THR A 73 3.82 -0.43 9.41
N ILE A 74 2.57 -0.88 9.54
CA ILE A 74 1.43 0.04 9.67
C ILE A 74 1.08 0.35 11.13
N ASP A 75 1.53 -0.45 12.09
CA ASP A 75 1.13 -0.34 13.49
C ASP A 75 1.42 1.05 14.10
N PRO A 76 2.62 1.65 13.95
CA PRO A 76 2.88 2.97 14.53
C PRO A 76 1.94 4.05 13.99
N MET A 77 1.67 4.04 12.68
CA MET A 77 0.76 4.98 12.04
C MET A 77 -0.68 4.76 12.49
N ALA A 78 -1.13 3.51 12.54
CA ALA A 78 -2.47 3.17 12.97
C ALA A 78 -2.74 3.62 14.42
N ARG A 79 -1.77 3.40 15.30
CA ARG A 79 -1.87 3.85 16.70
C ARG A 79 -1.96 5.38 16.80
N SER A 80 -1.13 6.10 16.05
CA SER A 80 -1.14 7.56 16.06
C SER A 80 -2.45 8.14 15.52
N LEU A 81 -3.07 7.46 14.54
CA LEU A 81 -4.35 7.85 13.97
C LEU A 81 -5.56 7.30 14.75
N GLU A 82 -5.31 6.52 15.79
CA GLU A 82 -6.36 5.83 16.57
C GLU A 82 -7.27 4.96 15.69
N MET A 83 -6.66 4.31 14.69
CA MET A 83 -7.33 3.40 13.75
C MET A 83 -7.05 1.94 14.11
N ASN A 84 -8.04 1.09 13.90
CA ASN A 84 -7.87 -0.36 13.98
C ASN A 84 -7.63 -0.90 12.56
N PRO A 85 -6.42 -1.38 12.24
CA PRO A 85 -6.16 -1.94 10.93
C PRO A 85 -7.00 -3.18 10.63
N ILE A 86 -7.34 -3.38 9.38
CA ILE A 86 -8.03 -4.57 8.89
C ILE A 86 -7.00 -5.46 8.21
N TYR A 87 -6.77 -6.65 8.78
CA TYR A 87 -5.82 -7.62 8.25
C TYR A 87 -6.53 -8.62 7.36
N SER A 88 -5.90 -8.97 6.25
CA SER A 88 -6.44 -9.98 5.33
C SER A 88 -5.34 -10.83 4.72
N ALA A 89 -5.53 -12.14 4.75
CA ALA A 89 -4.67 -13.09 4.08
C ALA A 89 -4.69 -12.91 2.56
N ASP A 90 -5.75 -12.34 1.99
CA ASP A 90 -5.85 -12.06 0.55
C ASP A 90 -4.78 -11.09 0.05
N LEU A 91 -4.15 -10.35 0.96
CA LEU A 91 -3.07 -9.42 0.66
C LEU A 91 -1.69 -10.03 0.93
N SER A 92 -1.61 -11.32 1.31
CA SER A 92 -0.36 -12.03 1.62
C SER A 92 0.22 -12.75 0.41
N GLU A 93 1.55 -12.94 0.41
CA GLU A 93 2.24 -13.71 -0.63
C GLU A 93 1.74 -15.16 -0.69
N TYR A 94 1.43 -15.74 0.46
CA TYR A 94 0.94 -17.11 0.58
C TYR A 94 -0.39 -17.30 -0.17
N SER A 95 -1.36 -16.43 0.06
CA SER A 95 -2.66 -16.50 -0.62
C SER A 95 -2.55 -16.14 -2.10
N PHE A 96 -1.67 -15.19 -2.44
CA PHE A 96 -1.43 -14.80 -3.83
C PHE A 96 -0.89 -15.94 -4.68
N ALA A 97 -0.09 -16.83 -4.11
CA ALA A 97 0.37 -18.02 -4.82
C ALA A 97 -0.78 -18.95 -5.20
N LYS A 98 -1.87 -18.97 -4.43
CA LYS A 98 -3.06 -19.78 -4.67
C LYS A 98 -4.11 -19.08 -5.51
N ASP A 99 -4.32 -17.79 -5.29
CA ASP A 99 -5.30 -16.97 -6.00
C ASP A 99 -4.69 -15.61 -6.33
N LYS A 100 -4.29 -15.45 -7.58
CA LYS A 100 -3.65 -14.21 -8.05
C LYS A 100 -4.64 -13.05 -8.26
N GLU A 101 -5.94 -13.33 -8.26
CA GLU A 101 -6.98 -12.32 -8.43
C GLU A 101 -7.44 -11.71 -7.10
N ALA A 102 -7.16 -12.37 -5.97
CA ALA A 102 -7.64 -11.92 -4.66
C ALA A 102 -7.23 -10.47 -4.31
N PRO A 103 -5.99 -10.01 -4.52
CA PRO A 103 -5.63 -8.62 -4.25
C PRO A 103 -6.37 -7.61 -5.14
N LEU A 104 -6.61 -7.95 -6.40
CA LEU A 104 -7.36 -7.09 -7.32
C LEU A 104 -8.82 -6.96 -6.88
N ASP A 105 -9.47 -8.07 -6.57
CA ASP A 105 -10.85 -8.08 -6.08
C ASP A 105 -10.96 -7.26 -4.79
N TYR A 106 -10.00 -7.41 -3.89
CA TYR A 106 -9.93 -6.67 -2.64
C TYR A 106 -9.86 -5.15 -2.88
N ALA A 107 -8.94 -4.72 -3.73
CA ALA A 107 -8.75 -3.30 -4.05
C ALA A 107 -9.97 -2.72 -4.77
N GLN A 108 -10.56 -3.46 -5.71
CA GLN A 108 -11.74 -3.02 -6.44
C GLN A 108 -12.95 -2.85 -5.53
N ASP A 109 -13.15 -3.73 -4.55
CA ASP A 109 -14.23 -3.60 -3.57
C ASP A 109 -14.10 -2.31 -2.77
N LEU A 110 -12.89 -1.96 -2.34
CA LEU A 110 -12.62 -0.71 -1.62
C LEU A 110 -12.85 0.52 -2.50
N MET A 111 -12.43 0.46 -3.76
CA MET A 111 -12.65 1.53 -4.72
C MET A 111 -14.14 1.71 -5.02
N ASN A 112 -14.90 0.62 -5.14
CA ASN A 112 -16.35 0.66 -5.35
C ASN A 112 -17.08 1.30 -4.16
N GLN A 113 -16.53 1.17 -2.95
CA GLN A 113 -17.06 1.81 -1.76
C GLN A 113 -16.63 3.28 -1.63
N GLY A 114 -15.76 3.77 -2.51
CA GLY A 114 -15.26 5.14 -2.49
C GLY A 114 -14.38 5.47 -1.29
N LYS A 115 -13.74 4.47 -0.70
CA LYS A 115 -12.94 4.64 0.51
C LYS A 115 -11.52 5.13 0.22
N SER A 116 -11.05 6.02 1.09
CA SER A 116 -9.68 6.51 1.10
C SER A 116 -8.85 5.59 2.01
N VAL A 117 -7.99 4.76 1.43
CA VAL A 117 -7.37 3.64 2.15
C VAL A 117 -5.88 3.48 1.87
N ILE A 118 -5.19 2.90 2.86
CA ILE A 118 -3.87 2.30 2.66
C ILE A 118 -4.04 0.80 2.58
N ILE A 119 -3.41 0.18 1.58
CA ILE A 119 -3.20 -1.26 1.49
C ILE A 119 -1.71 -1.52 1.63
N CYS A 120 -1.31 -2.13 2.76
CA CYS A 120 0.06 -2.57 2.97
C CYS A 120 0.23 -4.03 2.55
N SER A 121 1.18 -4.28 1.67
CA SER A 121 1.41 -5.61 1.13
C SER A 121 2.86 -5.79 0.67
N HIS A 122 3.09 -6.69 -0.27
CA HIS A 122 4.38 -7.20 -0.67
C HIS A 122 4.75 -6.82 -2.09
N ASN A 123 6.05 -6.74 -2.36
CA ASN A 123 6.54 -6.38 -3.69
C ASN A 123 6.05 -7.30 -4.82
N PRO A 124 5.97 -8.64 -4.67
CA PRO A 124 5.44 -9.48 -5.76
C PRO A 124 3.99 -9.17 -6.11
N ILE A 125 3.19 -8.70 -5.16
CA ILE A 125 1.76 -8.44 -5.32
C ILE A 125 1.50 -7.05 -5.89
N LEU A 126 2.12 -6.02 -5.31
CA LEU A 126 1.78 -4.61 -5.59
C LEU A 126 2.03 -4.20 -7.04
N PRO A 127 3.14 -4.57 -7.70
CA PRO A 127 3.33 -4.23 -9.11
C PRO A 127 2.32 -4.91 -10.02
N LYS A 128 1.94 -6.16 -9.73
CA LYS A 128 0.94 -6.89 -10.51
C LYS A 128 -0.45 -6.30 -10.33
N LEU A 129 -0.78 -5.91 -9.10
CA LEU A 129 -2.03 -5.21 -8.79
C LEU A 129 -2.10 -3.87 -9.54
N LEU A 130 -1.06 -3.06 -9.46
CA LEU A 130 -1.00 -1.79 -10.15
C LEU A 130 -1.17 -1.95 -11.66
N LYS A 131 -0.46 -2.93 -12.25
CA LYS A 131 -0.56 -3.22 -13.68
C LYS A 131 -1.98 -3.57 -14.11
N LYS A 132 -2.71 -4.33 -13.30
CA LYS A 132 -4.12 -4.65 -13.57
C LYS A 132 -5.03 -3.44 -13.47
N LEU A 133 -4.75 -2.52 -12.53
CA LEU A 133 -5.57 -1.32 -12.33
C LEU A 133 -5.37 -0.27 -13.41
N ILE A 134 -4.16 -0.10 -13.94
CA ILE A 134 -3.83 0.98 -14.89
C ILE A 134 -3.54 0.48 -16.32
N GLY A 135 -3.40 -0.81 -16.51
CA GLY A 135 -3.07 -1.43 -17.78
C GLY A 135 -1.57 -1.50 -18.07
N LYS A 136 -1.21 -2.45 -18.94
CA LYS A 136 0.19 -2.78 -19.26
C LYS A 136 0.99 -1.60 -19.82
N LYS A 137 0.38 -0.79 -20.69
CA LYS A 137 1.04 0.35 -21.32
C LYS A 137 1.43 1.41 -20.30
N ASN A 138 0.49 1.82 -19.45
CA ASN A 138 0.72 2.82 -18.42
C ASN A 138 1.71 2.32 -17.36
N PHE A 139 1.61 1.05 -16.98
CA PHE A 139 2.53 0.43 -16.04
C PHE A 139 3.98 0.47 -16.54
N LYS A 140 4.18 0.21 -17.83
CA LYS A 140 5.52 0.30 -18.47
C LYS A 140 6.12 1.70 -18.40
N GLN A 141 5.29 2.74 -18.48
CA GLN A 141 5.74 4.12 -18.46
C GLN A 141 6.15 4.62 -17.09
N LEU A 142 5.70 3.97 -16.00
CA LEU A 142 6.07 4.36 -14.65
C LEU A 142 7.56 4.16 -14.35
N ASP A 143 8.16 3.11 -14.90
CA ASP A 143 9.59 2.76 -14.74
C ASP A 143 10.12 2.92 -13.31
N GLN A 144 9.26 2.65 -12.32
CA GLN A 144 9.58 2.76 -10.91
C GLN A 144 9.25 1.46 -10.19
N LYS A 145 10.19 1.03 -9.35
CA LYS A 145 9.99 -0.10 -8.45
C LYS A 145 9.85 0.44 -7.03
N LEU A 146 8.99 -0.19 -6.24
CA LEU A 146 8.89 0.11 -4.82
C LEU A 146 10.03 -0.55 -4.05
N GLU A 147 10.86 0.25 -3.40
CA GLU A 147 11.75 -0.22 -2.35
C GLU A 147 10.95 -0.44 -1.06
N PRO A 148 11.49 -1.19 -0.07
CA PRO A 148 10.79 -1.36 1.20
C PRO A 148 10.41 -0.03 1.85
N GLY A 149 9.14 0.11 2.23
CA GLY A 149 8.62 1.33 2.85
C GLY A 149 8.15 2.40 1.89
N GLU A 150 8.28 2.18 0.58
CA GLU A 150 7.77 3.10 -0.43
C GLU A 150 6.36 2.75 -0.86
N ALA A 151 5.67 3.71 -1.47
CA ALA A 151 4.29 3.54 -1.89
C ALA A 151 3.98 4.23 -3.22
N TRP A 152 2.95 3.73 -3.89
CA TRP A 152 2.20 4.47 -4.91
C TRP A 152 0.91 4.97 -4.29
N VAL A 153 0.57 6.23 -4.53
CA VAL A 153 -0.74 6.77 -4.19
C VAL A 153 -1.54 6.92 -5.47
N LEU A 154 -2.58 6.12 -5.60
CA LEU A 154 -3.46 6.11 -6.76
C LEU A 154 -4.63 7.03 -6.46
N HIS A 155 -4.84 8.03 -7.31
CA HIS A 155 -6.00 8.91 -7.23
C HIS A 155 -7.08 8.37 -8.16
N TYR A 156 -8.18 7.88 -7.61
CA TYR A 156 -9.25 7.27 -8.39
C TYR A 156 -10.56 8.04 -8.30
N ARG A 157 -11.37 7.89 -9.35
CA ARG A 157 -12.72 8.41 -9.44
C ARG A 157 -13.54 7.51 -10.36
N ASP A 158 -14.73 7.13 -9.92
CA ASP A 158 -15.65 6.28 -10.71
C ASP A 158 -14.98 4.98 -11.23
N GLY A 159 -14.16 4.36 -10.37
CA GLY A 159 -13.45 3.11 -10.71
C GLY A 159 -12.22 3.27 -11.59
N GLU A 160 -11.85 4.49 -11.97
CA GLU A 160 -10.70 4.77 -12.83
C GLU A 160 -9.58 5.46 -12.07
N ILE A 161 -8.34 5.06 -12.34
CA ILE A 161 -7.15 5.73 -11.80
C ILE A 161 -6.84 6.94 -12.68
N ILE A 162 -6.90 8.13 -12.08
CA ILE A 162 -6.70 9.41 -12.78
C ILE A 162 -5.23 9.83 -12.72
N ALA A 163 -4.56 9.56 -11.60
CA ALA A 163 -3.18 9.97 -11.39
C ALA A 163 -2.50 9.09 -10.34
N ILE A 164 -1.19 9.10 -10.32
CA ILE A 164 -0.36 8.32 -9.40
C ILE A 164 0.76 9.21 -8.87
N ASP A 165 0.92 9.23 -7.53
CA ASP A 165 2.09 9.78 -6.86
C ASP A 165 2.98 8.63 -6.40
N TRP A 166 4.27 8.87 -6.36
CA TRP A 166 5.22 7.97 -5.74
C TRP A 166 5.72 8.60 -4.44
N VAL A 167 5.69 7.81 -3.38
CA VAL A 167 6.08 8.25 -2.02
C VAL A 167 7.24 7.39 -1.53
N GLU A 168 8.33 8.05 -1.18
CA GLU A 168 9.53 7.43 -0.62
C GLU A 168 9.82 7.89 0.81
#